data_58e7b01664f0539ac57107fa852ebf07
#
_entry.id   58e7b01664f0539ac57107fa852ebf07
#
_cell.length_a   1.000
_cell.length_b   1.000
_cell.length_c   1.000
_cell.angle_alpha   90.00
_cell.angle_beta   90.00
_cell.angle_gamma   90.00
#
_symmetry.space_group_name_H-M   'P 1'
#
loop_
_entity.id
_entity.type
_entity.pdbx_description
1 polymer ?
#
loop_
_entity_poly.entity_id
_entity_poly.type
_entity_poly.pdbx_seq_one_letter_code
_entity_poly.pdbx_strand_id
1 'polypeptide(L)'
;MASLHFSTCSAPPSPSLLPFKNWTSSPPVFTVSALRPLGRSFVPNRLCPRLNASLAVEAPSTSDEDRGGGGGSPKLLLEVRDLSAVIADSKQLILKGVNLAIYEGEVHAVMGKNGSGKSTFAKVLVGHPDYEVTEGTVVFKGEDVLEMEPEERSLAGLFMTFQSPIEIPGVSNIDFLNMAYNARRRKLGLPELGPIEFYGYISPKLDLVNMKIDFLNRNVNEGFSGGERKRNEIFQLAVLGADLGILDEIDSGLDVDALQDVAKAVNGLLTPKNSVLMITHYHRLLEFIKPTYVHIMEDGKIVETGDASLAKRIEKVGYKTVFSV
;
A
#
# COMPACT_ATOMS: atom_id res chain seq x y z
N MET A 1 -42.70 7.65 -59.79
CA MET A 1 -41.54 7.02 -60.45
C MET A 1 -40.30 7.66 -59.88
N ALA A 2 -39.65 7.00 -58.95
CA ALA A 2 -38.38 7.42 -58.35
C ALA A 2 -37.47 6.18 -58.32
N SER A 3 -36.41 6.18 -59.10
CA SER A 3 -35.43 5.12 -59.24
C SER A 3 -34.53 5.05 -58.03
N LEU A 4 -34.40 3.89 -57.40
CA LEU A 4 -33.43 3.56 -56.38
C LEU A 4 -32.13 3.09 -57.05
N HIS A 5 -31.02 3.82 -56.88
CA HIS A 5 -29.69 3.41 -57.22
C HIS A 5 -29.09 2.61 -56.05
N PHE A 6 -28.81 1.32 -56.28
CA PHE A 6 -27.99 0.51 -55.40
C PHE A 6 -26.52 0.77 -55.69
N SER A 7 -25.79 1.27 -54.68
CA SER A 7 -24.33 1.39 -54.74
C SER A 7 -23.73 0.14 -54.12
N THR A 8 -22.97 -0.62 -54.91
CA THR A 8 -22.25 -1.83 -54.50
C THR A 8 -20.97 -1.41 -53.77
N CYS A 9 -20.88 -1.74 -52.49
CA CYS A 9 -19.65 -1.61 -51.72
C CYS A 9 -18.75 -2.82 -51.98
N SER A 10 -17.57 -2.57 -52.55
CA SER A 10 -16.51 -3.54 -52.76
C SER A 10 -15.74 -3.81 -51.48
N ALA A 11 -15.50 -5.07 -51.14
CA ALA A 11 -14.70 -5.51 -49.97
C ALA A 11 -13.20 -5.23 -50.20
N PRO A 12 -12.45 -4.95 -49.09
CA PRO A 12 -10.99 -4.78 -49.20
C PRO A 12 -10.26 -6.14 -49.33
N PRO A 13 -9.08 -6.16 -49.98
CA PRO A 13 -8.32 -7.40 -50.20
C PRO A 13 -7.65 -7.92 -48.92
N SER A 14 -7.61 -9.24 -48.80
CA SER A 14 -6.95 -10.00 -47.74
C SER A 14 -5.43 -9.79 -47.75
N PRO A 15 -4.77 -9.70 -46.56
CA PRO A 15 -3.30 -9.63 -46.50
C PRO A 15 -2.67 -10.99 -46.80
N SER A 16 -1.70 -10.98 -47.70
CA SER A 16 -0.88 -12.12 -48.12
C SER A 16 0.02 -12.61 -46.98
N LEU A 17 0.01 -13.92 -46.75
CA LEU A 17 0.89 -14.62 -45.82
C LEU A 17 2.33 -14.59 -46.33
N LEU A 18 3.25 -14.01 -45.58
CA LEU A 18 4.70 -14.15 -45.78
C LEU A 18 5.20 -15.43 -45.10
N PRO A 19 6.19 -16.14 -45.66
CA PRO A 19 6.65 -17.41 -45.11
C PRO A 19 7.52 -17.24 -43.88
N PHE A 20 7.26 -18.08 -42.85
CA PHE A 20 8.07 -18.22 -41.62
C PHE A 20 9.50 -18.65 -42.01
N LYS A 21 10.49 -17.81 -41.67
CA LYS A 21 11.89 -18.22 -41.65
C LYS A 21 12.16 -18.99 -40.34
N ASN A 22 12.62 -20.22 -40.49
CA ASN A 22 13.12 -21.07 -39.41
C ASN A 22 14.29 -20.38 -38.70
N TRP A 23 14.10 -20.09 -37.42
CA TRP A 23 15.16 -19.60 -36.54
C TRP A 23 15.64 -20.76 -35.69
N THR A 24 16.70 -21.41 -36.16
CA THR A 24 17.55 -22.33 -35.38
C THR A 24 18.73 -21.51 -34.86
N SER A 25 18.69 -21.07 -33.63
CA SER A 25 19.88 -20.61 -32.92
C SER A 25 19.83 -21.09 -31.48
N SER A 26 20.81 -21.94 -31.16
CA SER A 26 21.10 -22.45 -29.82
C SER A 26 21.42 -21.31 -28.86
N PRO A 27 21.08 -21.42 -27.54
CA PRO A 27 21.43 -20.38 -26.59
C PRO A 27 22.94 -20.36 -26.32
N PRO A 28 23.53 -19.17 -26.06
CA PRO A 28 24.94 -19.08 -25.72
C PRO A 28 25.20 -19.66 -24.32
N VAL A 29 26.18 -20.55 -24.23
CA VAL A 29 26.71 -21.07 -22.98
C VAL A 29 27.57 -19.98 -22.32
N PHE A 30 27.15 -19.44 -21.22
CA PHE A 30 27.98 -18.57 -20.38
C PHE A 30 28.85 -19.43 -19.48
N THR A 31 30.15 -19.43 -19.75
CA THR A 31 31.17 -19.96 -18.84
C THR A 31 31.36 -18.97 -17.67
N VAL A 32 31.05 -19.45 -16.47
CA VAL A 32 31.32 -18.71 -15.21
C VAL A 32 32.81 -18.78 -14.92
N SER A 33 33.52 -17.68 -15.11
CA SER A 33 34.90 -17.52 -14.63
C SER A 33 34.88 -17.17 -13.14
N ALA A 34 35.53 -18.05 -12.36
CA ALA A 34 35.71 -17.90 -10.92
C ALA A 34 36.43 -16.58 -10.57
N LEU A 35 35.78 -15.68 -9.87
CA LEU A 35 36.40 -14.52 -9.22
C LEU A 35 36.77 -14.90 -7.78
N ARG A 36 38.07 -14.68 -7.45
CA ARG A 36 38.68 -14.88 -6.14
C ARG A 36 38.07 -13.99 -5.07
N PRO A 37 37.96 -14.42 -3.81
CA PRO A 37 37.52 -13.58 -2.70
C PRO A 37 38.64 -12.63 -2.28
N LEU A 38 38.37 -11.32 -2.37
CA LEU A 38 39.19 -10.30 -1.72
C LEU A 38 38.75 -10.19 -0.26
N GLY A 39 39.65 -10.61 0.63
CA GLY A 39 39.51 -10.43 2.06
C GLY A 39 39.40 -8.95 2.45
N ARG A 40 38.36 -8.59 3.16
CA ARG A 40 38.30 -7.35 3.94
C ARG A 40 38.47 -7.67 5.41
N SER A 41 39.56 -7.13 5.94
CA SER A 41 39.94 -7.15 7.34
C SER A 41 38.88 -6.41 8.19
N PHE A 42 38.45 -7.12 9.23
CA PHE A 42 37.69 -6.59 10.36
C PHE A 42 38.54 -5.58 11.14
N VAL A 43 38.03 -4.37 11.35
CA VAL A 43 38.56 -3.41 12.33
C VAL A 43 37.44 -3.17 13.36
N PRO A 44 37.69 -3.50 14.63
CA PRO A 44 36.72 -3.24 15.67
C PRO A 44 36.85 -1.83 16.27
N ASN A 45 35.71 -1.26 16.61
CA ASN A 45 35.51 -0.35 17.74
C ASN A 45 36.00 1.11 17.64
N ARG A 46 35.05 2.02 17.46
CA ARG A 46 35.10 3.27 18.21
C ARG A 46 33.73 3.56 18.82
N LEU A 47 33.72 3.61 20.14
CA LEU A 47 32.67 4.14 21.00
C LEU A 47 32.31 5.56 20.54
N CYS A 48 31.04 5.83 20.23
CA CYS A 48 30.50 7.17 20.18
C CYS A 48 29.82 7.51 21.50
N PRO A 49 30.02 8.72 22.04
CA PRO A 49 29.45 9.11 23.32
C PRO A 49 27.95 9.39 23.19
N ARG A 50 27.24 8.99 24.23
CA ARG A 50 25.82 9.29 24.44
C ARG A 50 25.62 10.79 24.51
N LEU A 51 24.82 11.37 23.62
CA LEU A 51 24.18 12.65 23.83
C LEU A 51 22.74 12.39 24.26
N ASN A 52 22.50 12.61 25.55
CA ASN A 52 21.17 12.77 26.12
C ASN A 52 20.57 14.08 25.59
N ALA A 53 19.47 13.99 24.88
CA ALA A 53 18.51 15.07 24.76
C ALA A 53 17.12 14.47 24.97
N SER A 54 16.66 14.57 26.22
CA SER A 54 15.31 14.25 26.64
C SER A 54 14.38 15.37 26.17
N LEU A 55 13.39 15.03 25.37
CA LEU A 55 12.10 15.69 25.37
C LEU A 55 11.05 14.60 25.61
N ALA A 56 10.90 14.29 26.90
CA ALA A 56 9.78 13.50 27.37
C ALA A 56 8.54 14.40 27.35
N VAL A 57 7.57 14.04 26.51
CA VAL A 57 6.20 14.46 26.70
C VAL A 57 5.60 13.48 27.69
N GLU A 58 5.39 13.94 28.92
CA GLU A 58 4.75 13.17 29.99
C GLU A 58 3.30 12.85 29.61
N ALA A 59 2.98 11.56 29.58
CA ALA A 59 1.60 11.08 29.61
C ALA A 59 1.06 11.14 31.05
N PRO A 60 -0.23 11.45 31.26
CA PRO A 60 -0.80 11.50 32.58
C PRO A 60 -0.89 10.11 33.20
N SER A 61 -0.32 9.98 34.40
CA SER A 61 -0.40 8.79 35.22
C SER A 61 -1.84 8.58 35.73
N THR A 62 -2.44 7.46 35.37
CA THR A 62 -3.56 6.90 36.11
C THR A 62 -3.13 5.61 36.79
N SER A 63 -3.43 5.55 38.07
CA SER A 63 -3.14 4.53 39.06
C SER A 63 -3.48 3.10 38.64
N ASP A 64 -2.57 2.20 39.00
CA ASP A 64 -2.68 0.75 38.98
C ASP A 64 -3.96 0.23 39.66
N GLU A 65 -4.70 -0.61 38.91
CA GLU A 65 -5.43 -1.73 39.48
C GLU A 65 -5.32 -2.95 38.56
N ASP A 66 -4.77 -3.97 39.14
CA ASP A 66 -4.49 -5.34 38.77
C ASP A 66 -5.58 -6.02 37.94
N ARG A 67 -5.27 -6.42 36.66
CA ARG A 67 -5.89 -7.58 35.98
C ARG A 67 -4.87 -8.26 35.09
N GLY A 68 -4.41 -9.42 35.54
CA GLY A 68 -3.54 -10.32 34.80
C GLY A 68 -4.07 -10.69 33.42
N GLY A 69 -3.27 -10.42 32.38
CA GLY A 69 -3.44 -10.85 31.01
C GLY A 69 -2.19 -10.41 30.24
N GLY A 70 -1.40 -11.35 29.73
CA GLY A 70 -0.12 -11.12 29.07
C GLY A 70 -0.20 -10.18 27.86
N GLY A 71 -0.09 -8.91 28.09
CA GLY A 71 -0.02 -7.85 27.08
C GLY A 71 1.38 -7.28 27.04
N GLY A 72 2.24 -7.78 26.12
CA GLY A 72 3.46 -7.08 25.76
C GLY A 72 3.11 -5.69 25.23
N SER A 73 3.93 -4.68 25.51
CA SER A 73 3.77 -3.34 24.95
C SER A 73 3.66 -3.42 23.42
N PRO A 74 2.79 -2.60 22.77
CA PRO A 74 2.66 -2.62 21.32
C PRO A 74 4.03 -2.38 20.67
N LYS A 75 4.38 -3.23 19.69
CA LYS A 75 5.67 -3.18 19.02
C LYS A 75 5.63 -2.11 17.95
N LEU A 76 6.71 -1.34 17.83
CA LEU A 76 6.89 -0.37 16.75
C LEU A 76 6.94 -1.11 15.40
N LEU A 77 6.00 -0.78 14.51
CA LEU A 77 5.85 -1.40 13.21
C LEU A 77 6.52 -0.58 12.11
N LEU A 78 6.23 0.73 12.06
CA LEU A 78 6.81 1.67 11.11
C LEU A 78 7.32 2.91 11.83
N GLU A 79 8.53 3.33 11.50
CA GLU A 79 9.10 4.59 11.95
C GLU A 79 9.61 5.40 10.76
N VAL A 80 9.15 6.63 10.64
CA VAL A 80 9.57 7.58 9.61
C VAL A 80 10.15 8.79 10.33
N ARG A 81 11.40 9.17 10.00
CA ARG A 81 12.10 10.30 10.59
C ARG A 81 12.63 11.23 9.51
N ASP A 82 12.22 12.49 9.57
CA ASP A 82 12.68 13.61 8.75
C ASP A 82 12.66 13.32 7.24
N LEU A 83 11.68 12.53 6.79
CA LEU A 83 11.57 12.03 5.43
C LEU A 83 11.29 13.19 4.46
N SER A 84 12.23 13.43 3.56
CA SER A 84 12.11 14.39 2.46
C SER A 84 12.23 13.67 1.13
N ALA A 85 11.38 14.04 0.17
CA ALA A 85 11.35 13.38 -1.14
C ALA A 85 10.99 14.36 -2.25
N VAL A 86 11.55 14.09 -3.43
CA VAL A 86 11.34 14.85 -4.68
C VAL A 86 10.67 13.98 -5.72
N ILE A 87 10.06 14.62 -6.72
CA ILE A 87 9.66 13.94 -7.96
C ILE A 87 10.92 13.59 -8.73
N ALA A 88 11.08 12.34 -9.18
CA ALA A 88 12.31 11.87 -9.83
C ALA A 88 12.69 12.69 -11.06
N ASP A 89 11.72 13.02 -11.93
CA ASP A 89 11.98 13.75 -13.18
C ASP A 89 12.25 15.24 -12.96
N SER A 90 11.37 15.93 -12.23
CA SER A 90 11.40 17.40 -12.09
C SER A 90 12.27 17.89 -10.95
N LYS A 91 12.70 16.97 -10.06
CA LYS A 91 13.42 17.28 -8.81
C LYS A 91 12.67 18.26 -7.89
N GLN A 92 11.35 18.39 -8.09
CA GLN A 92 10.52 19.22 -7.24
C GLN A 92 10.36 18.57 -5.86
N LEU A 93 10.69 19.31 -4.81
CA LEU A 93 10.54 18.88 -3.43
C LEU A 93 9.06 18.83 -3.02
N ILE A 94 8.56 17.66 -2.62
CA ILE A 94 7.18 17.45 -2.21
C ILE A 94 7.08 17.14 -0.72
N LEU A 95 7.88 16.20 -0.20
CA LEU A 95 7.94 15.91 1.23
C LEU A 95 9.10 16.66 1.86
N LYS A 96 8.88 17.25 3.03
CA LYS A 96 9.76 18.22 3.65
C LYS A 96 10.00 17.91 5.14
N GLY A 97 10.51 16.71 5.44
CA GLY A 97 10.79 16.29 6.82
C GLY A 97 9.54 15.72 7.50
N VAL A 98 8.95 14.66 6.92
CA VAL A 98 7.80 13.96 7.51
C VAL A 98 8.28 13.06 8.64
N ASN A 99 7.60 13.14 9.79
CA ASN A 99 7.83 12.29 10.96
C ASN A 99 6.53 11.54 11.31
N LEU A 100 6.60 10.20 11.44
CA LEU A 100 5.47 9.35 11.79
C LEU A 100 5.96 8.06 12.46
N ALA A 101 5.27 7.63 13.52
CA ALA A 101 5.46 6.31 14.11
C ALA A 101 4.12 5.58 14.16
N ILE A 102 4.10 4.31 13.78
CA ILE A 102 2.93 3.42 13.80
C ILE A 102 3.32 2.18 14.59
N TYR A 103 2.53 1.83 15.61
CA TYR A 103 2.68 0.59 16.36
C TYR A 103 1.72 -0.48 15.87
N GLU A 104 2.01 -1.74 16.18
CA GLU A 104 1.14 -2.86 15.84
C GLU A 104 -0.28 -2.65 16.39
N GLY A 105 -1.28 -2.93 15.56
CA GLY A 105 -2.71 -2.79 15.90
C GLY A 105 -3.29 -1.38 15.78
N GLU A 106 -2.49 -0.38 15.41
CA GLU A 106 -2.98 1.00 15.28
C GLU A 106 -3.56 1.28 13.89
N VAL A 107 -4.55 2.17 13.87
CA VAL A 107 -5.15 2.72 12.66
C VAL A 107 -4.86 4.21 12.60
N HIS A 108 -4.11 4.62 11.60
CA HIS A 108 -3.74 6.01 11.37
C HIS A 108 -4.46 6.58 10.17
N ALA A 109 -4.90 7.84 10.26
CA ALA A 109 -5.49 8.56 9.13
C ALA A 109 -4.67 9.81 8.81
N VAL A 110 -4.29 9.99 7.55
CA VAL A 110 -3.63 11.20 7.05
C VAL A 110 -4.64 12.01 6.25
N MET A 111 -4.91 13.21 6.72
CA MET A 111 -5.82 14.17 6.10
C MET A 111 -5.06 15.43 5.67
N GLY A 112 -5.65 16.22 4.77
CA GLY A 112 -5.04 17.47 4.32
C GLY A 112 -5.59 17.89 2.97
N LYS A 113 -5.32 19.12 2.54
CA LYS A 113 -5.74 19.64 1.23
C LYS A 113 -5.16 18.84 0.08
N ASN A 114 -5.78 18.94 -1.11
CA ASN A 114 -5.20 18.40 -2.33
C ASN A 114 -3.84 19.04 -2.59
N GLY A 115 -2.85 18.22 -2.99
CA GLY A 115 -1.48 18.68 -3.20
C GLY A 115 -0.64 18.84 -1.93
N SER A 116 -1.13 18.46 -0.74
CA SER A 116 -0.33 18.54 0.50
C SER A 116 0.77 17.47 0.62
N GLY A 117 0.81 16.47 -0.28
CA GLY A 117 1.82 15.42 -0.28
C GLY A 117 1.37 14.05 0.23
N LYS A 118 0.09 13.85 0.59
CA LYS A 118 -0.41 12.60 1.18
C LYS A 118 -0.16 11.36 0.33
N SER A 119 -0.63 11.36 -0.92
CA SER A 119 -0.43 10.23 -1.84
C SER A 119 1.05 10.06 -2.24
N THR A 120 1.81 11.17 -2.27
CA THR A 120 3.28 11.11 -2.44
C THR A 120 3.91 10.39 -1.26
N PHE A 121 3.49 10.68 -0.03
CA PHE A 121 3.99 10.01 1.17
C PHE A 121 3.73 8.49 1.10
N ALA A 122 2.50 8.07 0.76
CA ALA A 122 2.17 6.65 0.57
C ALA A 122 3.04 5.98 -0.50
N LYS A 123 3.19 6.63 -1.67
CA LYS A 123 4.00 6.11 -2.78
C LYS A 123 5.48 6.00 -2.44
N VAL A 124 6.03 6.95 -1.70
CA VAL A 124 7.43 6.89 -1.22
C VAL A 124 7.64 5.72 -0.26
N LEU A 125 6.71 5.46 0.65
CA LEU A 125 6.80 4.32 1.58
C LEU A 125 6.88 2.97 0.86
N VAL A 126 6.18 2.81 -0.26
CA VAL A 126 6.22 1.57 -1.05
C VAL A 126 7.28 1.56 -2.15
N GLY A 127 8.08 2.62 -2.29
CA GLY A 127 9.18 2.68 -3.23
C GLY A 127 8.75 2.95 -4.67
N HIS A 128 7.72 3.79 -4.88
CA HIS A 128 7.27 4.11 -6.24
C HIS A 128 8.35 4.86 -7.03
N PRO A 129 8.68 4.45 -8.27
CA PRO A 129 9.83 4.98 -9.03
C PRO A 129 9.73 6.46 -9.41
N ASP A 130 8.53 7.05 -9.37
CA ASP A 130 8.34 8.48 -9.66
C ASP A 130 8.94 9.41 -8.59
N TYR A 131 9.39 8.86 -7.46
CA TYR A 131 9.88 9.65 -6.32
C TYR A 131 11.24 9.18 -5.85
N GLU A 132 12.09 10.14 -5.47
CA GLU A 132 13.40 9.89 -4.85
C GLU A 132 13.43 10.47 -3.45
N VAL A 133 13.89 9.69 -2.49
CA VAL A 133 14.14 10.16 -1.12
C VAL A 133 15.47 10.92 -1.09
N THR A 134 15.44 12.13 -0.58
CA THR A 134 16.63 12.99 -0.48
C THR A 134 17.21 13.02 0.93
N GLU A 135 16.36 12.89 1.95
CA GLU A 135 16.75 12.93 3.35
C GLU A 135 15.80 12.08 4.20
N GLY A 136 16.26 11.67 5.37
CA GLY A 136 15.49 10.95 6.37
C GLY A 136 15.66 9.45 6.31
N THR A 137 14.90 8.74 7.17
CA THR A 137 14.93 7.28 7.29
C THR A 137 13.52 6.73 7.40
N VAL A 138 13.33 5.52 6.88
CA VAL A 138 12.08 4.76 7.02
C VAL A 138 12.40 3.35 7.46
N VAL A 139 12.04 3.02 8.69
CA VAL A 139 12.28 1.70 9.28
C VAL A 139 10.96 0.96 9.44
N PHE A 140 10.86 -0.22 8.85
CA PHE A 140 9.70 -1.11 8.95
C PHE A 140 10.11 -2.44 9.58
N LYS A 141 9.50 -2.79 10.72
CA LYS A 141 9.86 -3.98 11.52
C LYS A 141 11.34 -4.07 11.90
N GLY A 142 12.02 -2.93 12.02
CA GLY A 142 13.44 -2.85 12.35
C GLY A 142 14.39 -2.92 11.16
N GLU A 143 13.90 -3.01 9.93
CA GLU A 143 14.68 -3.00 8.69
C GLU A 143 14.49 -1.66 7.95
N ASP A 144 15.57 -1.11 7.37
CA ASP A 144 15.49 0.10 6.54
C ASP A 144 14.85 -0.25 5.19
N VAL A 145 13.67 0.32 4.92
CA VAL A 145 12.96 0.05 3.66
C VAL A 145 13.46 0.90 2.50
N LEU A 146 14.23 1.94 2.75
CA LEU A 146 14.77 2.77 1.66
C LEU A 146 15.80 2.01 0.82
N GLU A 147 16.49 1.03 1.43
CA GLU A 147 17.42 0.13 0.76
C GLU A 147 16.73 -1.02 -0.01
N MET A 148 15.41 -1.19 0.17
CA MET A 148 14.63 -2.27 -0.43
C MET A 148 13.96 -1.84 -1.73
N GLU A 149 13.97 -2.74 -2.72
CA GLU A 149 13.15 -2.62 -3.92
C GLU A 149 11.64 -2.75 -3.57
N PRO A 150 10.73 -2.20 -4.39
CA PRO A 150 9.27 -2.26 -4.12
C PRO A 150 8.74 -3.67 -3.89
N GLU A 151 9.26 -4.67 -4.61
CA GLU A 151 8.91 -6.08 -4.42
C GLU A 151 9.31 -6.57 -3.03
N GLU A 152 10.50 -6.23 -2.58
CA GLU A 152 11.02 -6.62 -1.26
C GLU A 152 10.21 -5.99 -0.13
N ARG A 153 9.80 -4.72 -0.27
CA ARG A 153 8.88 -4.03 0.67
C ARG A 153 7.54 -4.74 0.77
N SER A 154 6.98 -5.15 -0.38
CA SER A 154 5.73 -5.92 -0.42
C SER A 154 5.88 -7.27 0.28
N LEU A 155 6.98 -8.00 0.02
CA LEU A 155 7.27 -9.28 0.67
C LEU A 155 7.55 -9.13 2.17
N ALA A 156 8.09 -8.00 2.62
CA ALA A 156 8.27 -7.67 4.04
C ALA A 156 6.93 -7.44 4.77
N GLY A 157 5.85 -7.14 4.02
CA GLY A 157 4.51 -6.99 4.56
C GLY A 157 3.88 -5.61 4.40
N LEU A 158 4.46 -4.74 3.57
CA LEU A 158 3.83 -3.50 3.15
C LEU A 158 2.86 -3.77 2.00
N PHE A 159 1.68 -3.18 2.05
CA PHE A 159 0.69 -3.23 0.97
C PHE A 159 0.10 -1.84 0.75
N MET A 160 -0.13 -1.46 -0.49
CA MET A 160 -0.77 -0.19 -0.83
C MET A 160 -1.92 -0.42 -1.80
N THR A 161 -3.09 0.19 -1.52
CA THR A 161 -4.16 0.33 -2.51
C THR A 161 -3.88 1.53 -3.39
N PHE A 162 -4.23 1.44 -4.67
CA PHE A 162 -4.06 2.56 -5.59
C PHE A 162 -5.33 3.42 -5.68
N GLN A 163 -5.16 4.72 -5.82
CA GLN A 163 -6.29 5.62 -6.09
C GLN A 163 -7.07 5.18 -7.34
N SER A 164 -6.35 4.74 -8.37
CA SER A 164 -6.91 4.16 -9.60
C SER A 164 -6.34 2.75 -9.81
N PRO A 165 -7.06 1.70 -9.40
CA PRO A 165 -6.60 0.32 -9.54
C PRO A 165 -6.32 -0.05 -11.01
N ILE A 166 -5.16 -0.68 -11.24
CA ILE A 166 -4.70 -1.05 -12.57
C ILE A 166 -5.44 -2.29 -13.05
N GLU A 167 -5.81 -2.32 -14.34
CA GLU A 167 -6.35 -3.51 -15.02
C GLU A 167 -5.21 -4.36 -15.56
N ILE A 168 -5.28 -5.68 -15.35
CA ILE A 168 -4.29 -6.63 -15.88
C ILE A 168 -5.01 -7.64 -16.79
N PRO A 169 -5.15 -7.34 -18.08
CA PRO A 169 -5.81 -8.26 -19.03
C PRO A 169 -5.06 -9.59 -19.14
N GLY A 170 -5.81 -10.68 -19.23
CA GLY A 170 -5.24 -12.02 -19.41
C GLY A 170 -4.70 -12.68 -18.13
N VAL A 171 -4.77 -12.03 -16.98
CA VAL A 171 -4.37 -12.60 -15.68
C VAL A 171 -5.59 -12.66 -14.79
N SER A 172 -6.01 -13.87 -14.40
CA SER A 172 -7.16 -14.03 -13.48
C SER A 172 -6.80 -13.58 -12.05
N ASN A 173 -7.81 -13.11 -11.29
CA ASN A 173 -7.61 -12.73 -9.89
C ASN A 173 -7.05 -13.89 -9.06
N ILE A 174 -7.53 -15.12 -9.31
CA ILE A 174 -7.06 -16.28 -8.55
C ILE A 174 -5.59 -16.60 -8.82
N ASP A 175 -5.14 -16.53 -10.08
CA ASP A 175 -3.75 -16.79 -10.43
C ASP A 175 -2.83 -15.70 -9.89
N PHE A 176 -3.21 -14.44 -10.07
CA PHE A 176 -2.48 -13.30 -9.52
C PHE A 176 -2.27 -13.43 -8.01
N LEU A 177 -3.35 -13.67 -7.27
CA LEU A 177 -3.32 -13.77 -5.82
C LEU A 177 -2.57 -15.00 -5.32
N ASN A 178 -2.70 -16.14 -6.02
CA ASN A 178 -1.98 -17.35 -5.69
C ASN A 178 -0.47 -17.15 -5.82
N MET A 179 -0.03 -16.57 -6.94
CA MET A 179 1.40 -16.27 -7.16
C MET A 179 1.94 -15.29 -6.12
N ALA A 180 1.24 -14.20 -5.86
CA ALA A 180 1.67 -13.18 -4.90
C ALA A 180 1.71 -13.72 -3.47
N TYR A 181 0.69 -14.49 -3.05
CA TYR A 181 0.63 -15.09 -1.73
C TYR A 181 1.73 -16.15 -1.53
N ASN A 182 1.96 -17.01 -2.52
CA ASN A 182 3.00 -18.02 -2.45
C ASN A 182 4.41 -17.41 -2.49
N ALA A 183 4.63 -16.29 -3.20
CA ALA A 183 5.88 -15.53 -3.13
C ALA A 183 6.18 -15.05 -1.69
N ARG A 184 5.17 -14.52 -1.00
CA ARG A 184 5.30 -14.13 0.42
C ARG A 184 5.54 -15.34 1.33
N ARG A 185 4.85 -16.46 1.12
CA ARG A 185 5.09 -17.70 1.89
C ARG A 185 6.51 -18.19 1.75
N ARG A 186 7.07 -18.17 0.51
CA ARG A 186 8.50 -18.53 0.28
C ARG A 186 9.44 -17.64 1.07
N LYS A 187 9.21 -16.32 1.07
CA LYS A 187 10.01 -15.37 1.85
C LYS A 187 9.98 -15.68 3.35
N LEU A 188 8.85 -16.16 3.85
CA LEU A 188 8.65 -16.55 5.26
C LEU A 188 9.14 -17.98 5.56
N GLY A 189 9.70 -18.70 4.59
CA GLY A 189 10.14 -20.10 4.76
C GLY A 189 8.99 -21.10 4.89
N LEU A 190 7.76 -20.70 4.50
CA LEU A 190 6.58 -21.56 4.55
C LEU A 190 6.36 -22.30 3.22
N PRO A 191 5.80 -23.52 3.24
CA PRO A 191 5.49 -24.25 2.01
C PRO A 191 4.43 -23.51 1.20
N GLU A 192 4.53 -23.60 -0.13
CA GLU A 192 3.52 -23.03 -1.04
C GLU A 192 2.18 -23.77 -0.90
N LEU A 193 1.07 -23.07 -1.08
CA LEU A 193 -0.25 -23.69 -1.16
C LEU A 193 -0.54 -24.13 -2.58
N GLY A 194 -1.01 -25.37 -2.73
CA GLY A 194 -1.58 -25.84 -3.97
C GLY A 194 -2.93 -25.16 -4.30
N PRO A 195 -3.45 -25.31 -5.52
CA PRO A 195 -4.68 -24.63 -5.95
C PRO A 195 -5.91 -24.90 -5.05
N ILE A 196 -6.08 -26.12 -4.59
CA ILE A 196 -7.23 -26.51 -3.73
C ILE A 196 -7.09 -25.90 -2.34
N GLU A 197 -5.89 -25.94 -1.75
CA GLU A 197 -5.60 -25.38 -0.44
C GLU A 197 -5.73 -23.86 -0.47
N PHE A 198 -5.21 -23.22 -1.54
CA PHE A 198 -5.34 -21.78 -1.74
C PHE A 198 -6.80 -21.36 -1.89
N TYR A 199 -7.61 -22.12 -2.65
CA TYR A 199 -9.02 -21.86 -2.77
C TYR A 199 -9.75 -21.91 -1.41
N GLY A 200 -9.45 -22.90 -0.58
CA GLY A 200 -9.97 -22.97 0.79
C GLY A 200 -9.55 -21.76 1.65
N TYR A 201 -8.33 -21.26 1.45
CA TYR A 201 -7.81 -20.10 2.17
C TYR A 201 -8.49 -18.78 1.77
N ILE A 202 -8.80 -18.58 0.48
CA ILE A 202 -9.35 -17.30 -0.01
C ILE A 202 -10.87 -17.20 0.12
N SER A 203 -11.61 -18.34 0.10
CA SER A 203 -13.07 -18.34 0.11
C SER A 203 -13.69 -17.53 1.26
N PRO A 204 -13.27 -17.66 2.53
CA PRO A 204 -13.82 -16.85 3.61
C PRO A 204 -13.55 -15.35 3.46
N LYS A 205 -12.49 -14.99 2.70
CA LYS A 205 -12.11 -13.59 2.48
C LYS A 205 -12.95 -12.91 1.41
N LEU A 206 -13.53 -13.67 0.47
CA LEU A 206 -14.54 -13.16 -0.46
C LEU A 206 -15.80 -12.68 0.27
N ASP A 207 -16.26 -13.46 1.25
CA ASP A 207 -17.42 -13.10 2.06
C ASP A 207 -17.18 -11.80 2.84
N LEU A 208 -15.96 -11.64 3.37
CA LEU A 208 -15.56 -10.43 4.10
C LEU A 208 -15.71 -9.15 3.27
N VAL A 209 -15.38 -9.21 1.97
CA VAL A 209 -15.45 -8.07 1.06
C VAL A 209 -16.76 -8.02 0.24
N ASN A 210 -17.73 -8.89 0.55
CA ASN A 210 -18.98 -9.01 -0.18
C ASN A 210 -18.78 -9.18 -1.70
N MET A 211 -17.84 -10.06 -2.10
CA MET A 211 -17.56 -10.40 -3.50
C MET A 211 -18.00 -11.81 -3.83
N LYS A 212 -18.56 -11.98 -5.04
CA LYS A 212 -18.96 -13.29 -5.55
C LYS A 212 -17.76 -14.08 -6.03
N ILE A 213 -17.85 -15.41 -5.97
CA ILE A 213 -16.79 -16.33 -6.38
C ILE A 213 -16.38 -16.17 -7.86
N ASP A 214 -17.31 -15.76 -8.73
CA ASP A 214 -17.07 -15.55 -10.15
C ASP A 214 -15.98 -14.50 -10.42
N PHE A 215 -15.77 -13.57 -9.49
CA PHE A 215 -14.70 -12.56 -9.58
C PHE A 215 -13.31 -13.18 -9.58
N LEU A 216 -13.12 -14.35 -8.98
CA LEU A 216 -11.82 -15.04 -8.98
C LEU A 216 -11.36 -15.43 -10.37
N ASN A 217 -12.30 -15.79 -11.26
CA ASN A 217 -12.00 -16.23 -12.63
C ASN A 217 -11.92 -15.06 -13.63
N ARG A 218 -12.32 -13.84 -13.22
CA ARG A 218 -12.19 -12.65 -14.06
C ARG A 218 -10.77 -12.10 -13.97
N ASN A 219 -10.34 -11.44 -15.04
CA ASN A 219 -9.05 -10.76 -15.05
C ASN A 219 -9.02 -9.64 -14.00
N VAL A 220 -7.82 -9.39 -13.46
CA VAL A 220 -7.62 -8.40 -12.40
C VAL A 220 -8.16 -7.04 -12.84
N ASN A 221 -9.20 -6.57 -12.18
CA ASN A 221 -9.87 -5.27 -12.36
C ASN A 221 -10.47 -5.00 -13.75
N GLU A 222 -10.33 -5.90 -14.74
CA GLU A 222 -10.83 -5.69 -16.09
C GLU A 222 -12.37 -5.70 -16.11
N GLY A 223 -12.94 -4.58 -16.57
CA GLY A 223 -14.40 -4.41 -16.63
C GLY A 223 -15.10 -4.38 -15.27
N PHE A 224 -14.38 -4.14 -14.18
CA PHE A 224 -14.99 -3.95 -12.87
C PHE A 224 -15.53 -2.53 -12.73
N SER A 225 -16.67 -2.38 -12.05
CA SER A 225 -17.14 -1.06 -11.59
C SER A 225 -16.16 -0.45 -10.57
N GLY A 226 -16.26 0.85 -10.32
CA GLY A 226 -15.41 1.53 -9.34
C GLY A 226 -15.46 0.88 -7.96
N GLY A 227 -16.67 0.54 -7.47
CA GLY A 227 -16.85 -0.14 -6.19
C GLY A 227 -16.30 -1.57 -6.17
N GLU A 228 -16.43 -2.32 -7.27
CA GLU A 228 -15.86 -3.66 -7.40
C GLU A 228 -14.32 -3.61 -7.39
N ARG A 229 -13.70 -2.64 -8.05
CA ARG A 229 -12.24 -2.42 -8.05
C ARG A 229 -11.73 -2.16 -6.63
N LYS A 230 -12.40 -1.28 -5.88
CA LYS A 230 -12.01 -0.97 -4.51
C LYS A 230 -12.17 -2.18 -3.58
N ARG A 231 -13.28 -2.93 -3.70
CA ARG A 231 -13.44 -4.19 -2.96
C ARG A 231 -12.37 -5.22 -3.33
N ASN A 232 -11.98 -5.29 -4.62
CA ASN A 232 -10.91 -6.19 -5.06
C ASN A 232 -9.56 -5.83 -4.44
N GLU A 233 -9.23 -4.55 -4.27
CA GLU A 233 -8.01 -4.13 -3.58
C GLU A 233 -8.02 -4.52 -2.09
N ILE A 234 -9.16 -4.33 -1.40
CA ILE A 234 -9.29 -4.79 -0.01
C ILE A 234 -9.25 -6.32 0.08
N PHE A 235 -9.78 -7.02 -0.93
CA PHE A 235 -9.63 -8.47 -1.03
C PHE A 235 -8.16 -8.89 -1.20
N GLN A 236 -7.40 -8.21 -2.04
CA GLN A 236 -5.95 -8.42 -2.20
C GLN A 236 -5.21 -8.19 -0.86
N LEU A 237 -5.51 -7.11 -0.15
CA LEU A 237 -4.99 -6.84 1.19
C LEU A 237 -5.30 -8.00 2.16
N ALA A 238 -6.54 -8.49 2.14
CA ALA A 238 -6.99 -9.60 2.98
C ALA A 238 -6.25 -10.90 2.68
N VAL A 239 -6.06 -11.20 1.39
CA VAL A 239 -5.40 -12.44 0.93
C VAL A 239 -3.92 -12.41 1.24
N LEU A 240 -3.25 -11.31 0.95
CA LEU A 240 -1.81 -11.15 1.19
C LEU A 240 -1.47 -11.06 2.68
N GLY A 241 -2.44 -10.67 3.52
CA GLY A 241 -2.25 -10.60 4.96
C GLY A 241 -1.12 -9.64 5.33
N ALA A 242 -1.14 -8.42 4.76
CA ALA A 242 -0.11 -7.42 5.01
C ALA A 242 -0.05 -7.01 6.48
N ASP A 243 1.15 -6.65 6.96
CA ASP A 243 1.34 -6.18 8.32
C ASP A 243 1.01 -4.68 8.42
N LEU A 244 1.27 -3.91 7.35
CA LEU A 244 0.82 -2.53 7.19
C LEU A 244 0.10 -2.35 5.86
N GLY A 245 -1.21 -2.08 5.92
CA GLY A 245 -2.02 -1.69 4.76
C GLY A 245 -2.06 -0.16 4.61
N ILE A 246 -1.58 0.35 3.48
CA ILE A 246 -1.65 1.77 3.12
C ILE A 246 -2.84 1.94 2.16
N LEU A 247 -3.87 2.66 2.59
CA LEU A 247 -5.12 2.83 1.86
C LEU A 247 -5.19 4.26 1.30
N ASP A 248 -4.90 4.43 -0.01
CA ASP A 248 -4.89 5.75 -0.65
C ASP A 248 -6.23 6.03 -1.32
N GLU A 249 -7.02 6.93 -0.70
CA GLU A 249 -8.32 7.43 -1.18
C GLU A 249 -9.29 6.29 -1.61
N ILE A 250 -9.41 5.25 -0.79
CA ILE A 250 -10.31 4.11 -1.06
C ILE A 250 -11.78 4.50 -1.12
N ASP A 251 -12.14 5.65 -0.57
CA ASP A 251 -13.47 6.26 -0.52
C ASP A 251 -13.81 7.04 -1.80
N SER A 252 -12.86 7.28 -2.67
CA SER A 252 -13.05 8.04 -3.91
C SER A 252 -14.00 7.34 -4.87
N GLY A 253 -15.08 8.02 -5.25
CA GLY A 253 -16.06 7.53 -6.25
C GLY A 253 -16.99 6.43 -5.74
N LEU A 254 -17.04 6.18 -4.44
CA LEU A 254 -17.97 5.22 -3.83
C LEU A 254 -19.27 5.92 -3.39
N ASP A 255 -20.39 5.24 -3.55
CA ASP A 255 -21.63 5.58 -2.87
C ASP A 255 -21.57 5.19 -1.37
N VAL A 256 -22.61 5.58 -0.61
CA VAL A 256 -22.63 5.37 0.84
C VAL A 256 -22.61 3.89 1.21
N ASP A 257 -23.31 3.05 0.45
CA ASP A 257 -23.42 1.62 0.73
C ASP A 257 -22.11 0.90 0.43
N ALA A 258 -21.48 1.20 -0.71
CA ALA A 258 -20.17 0.66 -1.05
C ALA A 258 -19.08 1.12 -0.06
N LEU A 259 -19.15 2.36 0.43
CA LEU A 259 -18.24 2.87 1.46
C LEU A 259 -18.39 2.10 2.77
N GLN A 260 -19.62 1.81 3.19
CA GLN A 260 -19.88 0.98 4.38
C GLN A 260 -19.35 -0.44 4.23
N ASP A 261 -19.53 -1.05 3.06
CA ASP A 261 -19.02 -2.41 2.78
C ASP A 261 -17.49 -2.46 2.86
N VAL A 262 -16.81 -1.48 2.23
CA VAL A 262 -15.36 -1.34 2.30
C VAL A 262 -14.89 -1.13 3.74
N ALA A 263 -15.55 -0.26 4.49
CA ALA A 263 -15.20 0.01 5.89
C ALA A 263 -15.40 -1.24 6.78
N LYS A 264 -16.48 -2.00 6.59
CA LYS A 264 -16.69 -3.27 7.28
C LYS A 264 -15.59 -4.27 6.97
N ALA A 265 -15.20 -4.37 5.69
CA ALA A 265 -14.13 -5.25 5.27
C ALA A 265 -12.80 -4.86 5.93
N VAL A 266 -12.42 -3.58 5.91
CA VAL A 266 -11.20 -3.09 6.57
C VAL A 266 -11.23 -3.39 8.07
N ASN A 267 -12.35 -3.08 8.77
CA ASN A 267 -12.49 -3.38 10.20
C ASN A 267 -12.39 -4.89 10.50
N GLY A 268 -12.91 -5.75 9.60
CA GLY A 268 -12.81 -7.20 9.74
C GLY A 268 -11.40 -7.75 9.52
N LEU A 269 -10.51 -6.97 8.90
CA LEU A 269 -9.09 -7.33 8.70
C LEU A 269 -8.20 -6.89 9.86
N LEU A 270 -8.65 -5.93 10.67
CA LEU A 270 -7.85 -5.41 11.76
C LEU A 270 -7.62 -6.47 12.84
N THR A 271 -6.38 -6.63 13.23
CA THR A 271 -5.92 -7.51 14.30
C THR A 271 -4.94 -6.74 15.19
N PRO A 272 -4.62 -7.22 16.38
CA PRO A 272 -3.58 -6.60 17.22
C PRO A 272 -2.16 -6.57 16.62
N LYS A 273 -1.96 -7.26 15.47
CA LYS A 273 -0.63 -7.40 14.84
C LYS A 273 -0.47 -6.64 13.54
N ASN A 274 -1.57 -6.28 12.87
CA ASN A 274 -1.52 -5.49 11.64
C ASN A 274 -2.04 -4.08 11.88
N SER A 275 -1.58 -3.16 11.06
CA SER A 275 -1.93 -1.75 11.15
C SER A 275 -2.40 -1.21 9.81
N VAL A 276 -3.10 -0.10 9.85
CA VAL A 276 -3.62 0.57 8.65
C VAL A 276 -3.25 2.05 8.68
N LEU A 277 -2.70 2.52 7.57
CA LEU A 277 -2.49 3.93 7.29
C LEU A 277 -3.46 4.36 6.18
N MET A 278 -4.47 5.14 6.53
CA MET A 278 -5.47 5.63 5.57
C MET A 278 -5.14 7.04 5.11
N ILE A 279 -5.24 7.30 3.81
CA ILE A 279 -5.25 8.63 3.24
C ILE A 279 -6.66 8.91 2.76
N THR A 280 -7.29 9.94 3.30
CA THR A 280 -8.66 10.30 2.95
C THR A 280 -8.91 11.80 3.06
N HIS A 281 -9.84 12.29 2.26
CA HIS A 281 -10.40 13.64 2.38
C HIS A 281 -11.75 13.63 3.10
N TYR A 282 -12.38 12.45 3.24
CA TYR A 282 -13.74 12.29 3.71
C TYR A 282 -13.76 11.81 5.16
N HIS A 283 -14.25 12.65 6.04
CA HIS A 283 -14.41 12.26 7.44
C HIS A 283 -15.40 11.10 7.65
N ARG A 284 -16.37 10.90 6.72
CA ARG A 284 -17.35 9.80 6.79
C ARG A 284 -16.69 8.43 6.86
N LEU A 285 -15.59 8.20 6.14
CA LEU A 285 -14.84 6.95 6.25
C LEU A 285 -14.34 6.76 7.69
N LEU A 286 -13.91 7.84 8.35
CA LEU A 286 -13.38 7.80 9.72
C LEU A 286 -14.47 7.58 10.78
N GLU A 287 -15.75 7.76 10.43
CA GLU A 287 -16.86 7.39 11.30
C GLU A 287 -17.07 5.87 11.34
N PHE A 288 -16.83 5.20 10.22
CA PHE A 288 -16.93 3.76 10.09
C PHE A 288 -15.65 3.03 10.52
N ILE A 289 -14.48 3.58 10.17
CA ILE A 289 -13.17 3.06 10.57
C ILE A 289 -12.61 4.06 11.58
N LYS A 290 -12.71 3.76 12.86
CA LYS A 290 -12.28 4.66 13.94
C LYS A 290 -10.76 4.67 14.03
N PRO A 291 -10.06 5.73 13.57
CA PRO A 291 -8.61 5.80 13.66
C PRO A 291 -8.15 5.98 15.11
N THR A 292 -7.00 5.40 15.43
CA THR A 292 -6.28 5.65 16.69
C THR A 292 -5.72 7.07 16.66
N TYR A 293 -5.13 7.46 15.53
CA TYR A 293 -4.56 8.79 15.33
C TYR A 293 -4.99 9.39 13.98
N VAL A 294 -5.14 10.71 13.99
CA VAL A 294 -5.38 11.53 12.80
C VAL A 294 -4.24 12.52 12.66
N HIS A 295 -3.63 12.53 11.48
CA HIS A 295 -2.53 13.42 11.13
C HIS A 295 -2.97 14.40 10.06
N ILE A 296 -2.63 15.66 10.24
CA ILE A 296 -2.90 16.70 9.26
C ILE A 296 -1.64 17.02 8.50
N MET A 297 -1.71 16.82 7.18
CA MET A 297 -0.59 17.10 6.28
C MET A 297 -0.81 18.40 5.51
N GLU A 298 0.16 19.32 5.56
CA GLU A 298 0.19 20.55 4.79
C GLU A 298 1.60 20.81 4.26
N ASP A 299 1.68 21.19 3.00
CA ASP A 299 2.92 21.54 2.31
C ASP A 299 4.07 20.53 2.56
N GLY A 300 3.75 19.23 2.46
CA GLY A 300 4.74 18.15 2.59
C GLY A 300 5.18 17.82 4.02
N LYS A 301 4.46 18.30 5.04
CA LYS A 301 4.76 18.05 6.46
C LYS A 301 3.52 17.59 7.21
N ILE A 302 3.70 16.78 8.24
CA ILE A 302 2.66 16.56 9.26
C ILE A 302 2.75 17.74 10.23
N VAL A 303 1.69 18.55 10.28
CA VAL A 303 1.63 19.79 11.08
C VAL A 303 0.88 19.62 12.39
N GLU A 304 -0.05 18.67 12.47
CA GLU A 304 -0.82 18.36 13.66
C GLU A 304 -1.13 16.87 13.71
N THR A 305 -1.09 16.30 14.92
CA THR A 305 -1.51 14.93 15.20
C THR A 305 -2.45 14.95 16.41
N GLY A 306 -3.55 14.22 16.30
CA GLY A 306 -4.56 14.10 17.33
C GLY A 306 -5.39 12.83 17.19
N ASP A 307 -6.46 12.74 17.96
CA ASP A 307 -7.44 11.65 17.88
C ASP A 307 -8.53 11.92 16.82
N ALA A 308 -9.54 11.05 16.77
CA ALA A 308 -10.67 11.19 15.85
C ALA A 308 -11.45 12.52 16.00
N SER A 309 -11.30 13.26 17.10
CA SER A 309 -11.94 14.57 17.28
C SER A 309 -11.32 15.64 16.38
N LEU A 310 -10.04 15.47 16.04
CA LEU A 310 -9.33 16.36 15.13
C LEU A 310 -9.99 16.37 13.74
N ALA A 311 -10.38 15.20 13.21
CA ALA A 311 -11.08 15.11 11.93
C ALA A 311 -12.41 15.88 11.96
N LYS A 312 -13.20 15.74 13.05
CA LYS A 312 -14.47 16.47 13.23
C LYS A 312 -14.27 17.98 13.35
N ARG A 313 -13.17 18.40 13.98
CA ARG A 313 -12.82 19.83 14.09
C ARG A 313 -12.53 20.41 12.70
N ILE A 314 -11.75 19.72 11.89
CA ILE A 314 -11.42 20.18 10.53
C ILE A 314 -12.65 20.28 9.65
N GLU A 315 -13.57 19.32 9.74
CA GLU A 315 -14.81 19.37 8.99
C GLU A 315 -15.64 20.62 9.31
N LYS A 316 -15.75 20.97 10.60
CA LYS A 316 -16.54 22.14 11.04
C LYS A 316 -15.89 23.47 10.69
N VAL A 317 -14.57 23.58 10.84
CA VAL A 317 -13.85 24.87 10.78
C VAL A 317 -13.09 25.03 9.46
N GLY A 318 -12.86 23.93 8.72
CA GLY A 318 -12.06 23.89 7.51
C GLY A 318 -10.56 23.98 7.79
N TYR A 319 -9.76 23.56 6.81
CA TYR A 319 -8.29 23.57 6.92
C TYR A 319 -7.68 24.97 7.12
N LYS A 320 -8.35 26.04 6.66
CA LYS A 320 -7.81 27.42 6.73
C LYS A 320 -7.71 27.94 8.16
N THR A 321 -8.60 27.54 9.04
CA THR A 321 -8.69 28.09 10.41
C THR A 321 -7.77 27.35 11.38
N VAL A 322 -7.37 26.13 11.05
CA VAL A 322 -6.45 25.34 11.87
C VAL A 322 -5.01 25.92 11.80
N PHE A 323 -4.69 26.63 10.70
CA PHE A 323 -3.34 27.17 10.43
C PHE A 323 -3.21 28.68 10.64
N SER A 324 -4.26 29.33 11.16
CA SER A 324 -4.26 30.77 11.45
C SER A 324 -4.04 31.02 12.94
N VAL A 325 -2.86 30.58 13.45
CA VAL A 325 -2.37 30.98 14.79
C VAL A 325 -0.93 31.47 14.63
#